data_f92eb8bddaf282bd30d3a083a9e45b7b
#
_entry.id   f92eb8bddaf282bd30d3a083a9e45b7b
#
_cell.length_a   1.000
_cell.length_b   1.000
_cell.length_c   1.000
_cell.angle_alpha   90.00
_cell.angle_beta   90.00
_cell.angle_gamma   90.00
#
_symmetry.space_group_name_H-M   'P 1'
#
loop_
_entity.id
_entity.type
_entity.pdbx_description
1 polymer ?
#
loop_
_entity_poly.entity_id
_entity_poly.type
_entity_poly.pdbx_seq_one_letter_code
_entity_poly.pdbx_strand_id
1 'polypeptide(L)'
;MKNKDLKRRIIEISYKYNKSHIGSCLSAVDIIEEIYNLKRDDEKFILSEGHAAIALYCVLEKHEGREPEYLLKKHGIHPGRDEKNGIWCTTGSLGQGLPIALGMAISDRTKNVYCMISDGEAAEGSIWEALRIKTDNKIDNLKVYVNLNGYGAYGVIDATVLTKRLKAFCPDINIKRTTVEQLPFLKGLDAHYHVMTEDEYREALEMLK
;
A
#
# COMPACT_ATOMS: atom_id res chain seq x y z
N MET A 1 -8.01 -13.53 10.48
CA MET A 1 -7.52 -12.55 9.46
C MET A 1 -8.57 -12.31 8.39
N LYS A 2 -8.65 -11.09 7.84
CA LYS A 2 -9.47 -10.80 6.64
C LYS A 2 -8.71 -11.23 5.39
N ASN A 3 -9.41 -11.40 4.27
CA ASN A 3 -8.83 -11.67 2.94
C ASN A 3 -7.74 -12.75 2.94
N LYS A 4 -8.03 -13.89 3.59
CA LYS A 4 -7.06 -14.99 3.74
C LYS A 4 -6.48 -15.46 2.40
N ASP A 5 -7.30 -15.52 1.36
CA ASP A 5 -6.86 -15.95 0.03
C ASP A 5 -5.79 -15.02 -0.56
N LEU A 6 -6.00 -13.69 -0.47
CA LEU A 6 -5.01 -12.71 -0.91
C LEU A 6 -3.72 -12.77 -0.08
N LYS A 7 -3.84 -12.91 1.24
CA LYS A 7 -2.68 -13.06 2.13
C LYS A 7 -1.91 -14.33 1.85
N ARG A 8 -2.60 -15.44 1.63
CA ARG A 8 -1.98 -16.69 1.21
C ARG A 8 -1.23 -16.53 -0.11
N ARG A 9 -1.84 -15.85 -1.10
CA ARG A 9 -1.21 -15.58 -2.39
C ARG A 9 0.05 -14.73 -2.26
N ILE A 10 0.05 -13.71 -1.38
CA ILE A 10 1.23 -12.91 -1.05
C ILE A 10 2.35 -13.80 -0.46
N ILE A 11 2.02 -14.68 0.48
CA ILE A 11 2.98 -15.60 1.11
C ILE A 11 3.59 -16.54 0.06
N GLU A 12 2.78 -17.16 -0.79
CA GLU A 12 3.23 -18.06 -1.86
C GLU A 12 4.21 -17.39 -2.83
N ILE A 13 3.89 -16.17 -3.28
CA ILE A 13 4.75 -15.40 -4.18
C ILE A 13 6.03 -14.95 -3.47
N SER A 14 5.91 -14.43 -2.26
CA SER A 14 7.06 -13.94 -1.51
C SER A 14 8.06 -15.05 -1.22
N TYR A 15 7.59 -16.23 -0.82
CA TYR A 15 8.44 -17.40 -0.61
C TYR A 15 9.10 -17.89 -1.90
N LYS A 16 8.29 -18.12 -2.95
CA LYS A 16 8.76 -18.63 -4.25
C LYS A 16 9.88 -17.78 -4.87
N TYR A 17 9.84 -16.46 -4.65
CA TYR A 17 10.79 -15.52 -5.25
C TYR A 17 11.75 -14.89 -4.24
N ASN A 18 11.82 -15.40 -3.00
CA ASN A 18 12.68 -14.91 -1.93
C ASN A 18 12.53 -13.37 -1.74
N LYS A 19 11.31 -12.90 -1.56
CA LYS A 19 11.03 -11.47 -1.39
C LYS A 19 10.78 -11.12 0.07
N SER A 20 11.32 -9.98 0.46
CA SER A 20 11.05 -9.29 1.72
C SER A 20 9.78 -8.44 1.65
N HIS A 21 9.56 -7.58 2.64
CA HIS A 21 8.41 -6.66 2.75
C HIS A 21 7.07 -7.36 2.98
N ILE A 22 7.12 -8.60 3.49
CA ILE A 22 5.93 -9.43 3.73
C ILE A 22 4.98 -8.73 4.70
N GLY A 23 5.49 -8.21 5.83
CA GLY A 23 4.69 -7.50 6.82
C GLY A 23 3.98 -6.28 6.23
N SER A 24 4.66 -5.51 5.38
CA SER A 24 4.08 -4.37 4.66
C SER A 24 2.99 -4.83 3.69
N CYS A 25 3.23 -5.88 2.92
CA CYS A 25 2.22 -6.42 1.99
C CYS A 25 0.97 -6.93 2.73
N LEU A 26 1.15 -7.65 3.85
CA LEU A 26 0.04 -8.17 4.65
C LEU A 26 -0.76 -7.05 5.33
N SER A 27 -0.11 -5.95 5.75
CA SER A 27 -0.79 -4.79 6.33
C SER A 27 -1.56 -3.98 5.27
N ALA A 28 -1.03 -3.90 4.05
CA ALA A 28 -1.56 -3.12 2.95
C ALA A 28 -2.75 -3.79 2.24
N VAL A 29 -2.75 -5.11 2.10
CA VAL A 29 -3.67 -5.83 1.20
C VAL A 29 -5.14 -5.63 1.53
N ASP A 30 -5.50 -5.55 2.82
CA ASP A 30 -6.89 -5.35 3.23
C ASP A 30 -7.41 -3.95 2.83
N ILE A 31 -6.53 -2.95 2.80
CA ILE A 31 -6.85 -1.57 2.38
C ILE A 31 -6.96 -1.50 0.86
N ILE A 32 -6.04 -2.11 0.14
CA ILE A 32 -6.06 -2.16 -1.33
C ILE A 32 -7.33 -2.85 -1.81
N GLU A 33 -7.68 -3.99 -1.21
CA GLU A 33 -8.91 -4.73 -1.50
C GLU A 33 -10.16 -3.90 -1.23
N GLU A 34 -10.21 -3.16 -0.10
CA GLU A 34 -11.32 -2.23 0.19
C GLU A 34 -11.46 -1.18 -0.91
N ILE A 35 -10.34 -0.59 -1.35
CA ILE A 35 -10.34 0.43 -2.41
C ILE A 35 -10.82 -0.15 -3.74
N TYR A 36 -10.35 -1.34 -4.12
CA TYR A 36 -10.77 -1.99 -5.37
C TYR A 36 -12.24 -2.41 -5.38
N ASN A 37 -12.83 -2.69 -4.21
CA ASN A 37 -14.28 -2.92 -4.09
C ASN A 37 -15.11 -1.62 -4.13
N LEU A 38 -14.51 -0.45 -3.92
CA LEU A 38 -15.19 0.85 -3.90
C LEU A 38 -15.02 1.63 -5.20
N LYS A 39 -13.83 1.55 -5.82
CA LYS A 39 -13.52 2.32 -7.03
C LYS A 39 -14.30 1.81 -8.24
N ARG A 40 -14.63 2.72 -9.16
CA ARG A 40 -15.13 2.37 -10.48
C ARG A 40 -13.97 1.97 -11.40
N ASP A 41 -14.26 1.26 -12.49
CA ASP A 41 -13.25 0.77 -13.44
C ASP A 41 -12.45 1.91 -14.09
N ASP A 42 -13.07 3.08 -14.28
CA ASP A 42 -12.46 4.26 -14.87
C ASP A 42 -11.71 5.15 -13.88
N GLU A 43 -11.69 4.79 -12.59
CA GLU A 43 -10.98 5.47 -11.51
C GLU A 43 -9.62 4.83 -11.24
N LYS A 44 -8.65 5.66 -10.82
CA LYS A 44 -7.26 5.23 -10.65
C LYS A 44 -6.92 4.98 -9.20
N PHE A 45 -6.09 3.95 -8.97
CA PHE A 45 -5.46 3.69 -7.68
C PHE A 45 -3.93 3.87 -7.79
N ILE A 46 -3.36 4.59 -6.84
CA ILE A 46 -1.91 4.80 -6.70
C ILE A 46 -1.45 4.18 -5.38
N LEU A 47 -0.60 3.17 -5.49
CA LEU A 47 0.14 2.62 -4.35
C LEU A 47 1.39 3.47 -4.13
N SER A 48 1.36 4.44 -3.21
CA SER A 48 2.51 5.31 -2.92
C SER A 48 3.62 4.56 -2.20
N GLU A 49 3.25 3.70 -1.23
CA GLU A 49 4.16 2.77 -0.55
C GLU A 49 4.58 1.59 -1.46
N GLY A 50 5.38 1.89 -2.50
CA GLY A 50 5.70 0.94 -3.56
C GLY A 50 6.27 -0.39 -3.09
N HIS A 51 6.89 -0.45 -1.92
CA HIS A 51 7.40 -1.68 -1.32
C HIS A 51 6.31 -2.72 -0.96
N ALA A 52 5.04 -2.34 -0.95
CA ALA A 52 3.90 -3.25 -0.82
C ALA A 52 3.35 -3.74 -2.19
N ALA A 53 4.15 -3.68 -3.26
CA ALA A 53 3.72 -4.00 -4.62
C ALA A 53 3.15 -5.41 -4.78
N ILE A 54 3.67 -6.42 -4.08
CA ILE A 54 3.15 -7.80 -4.17
C ILE A 54 1.68 -7.84 -3.73
N ALA A 55 1.28 -7.06 -2.72
CA ALA A 55 -0.12 -6.94 -2.32
C ALA A 55 -0.97 -6.35 -3.46
N LEU A 56 -0.49 -5.30 -4.14
CA LEU A 56 -1.17 -4.74 -5.31
C LEU A 56 -1.28 -5.77 -6.43
N TYR A 57 -0.21 -6.52 -6.73
CA TYR A 57 -0.23 -7.50 -7.81
C TYR A 57 -1.26 -8.62 -7.54
N CYS A 58 -1.39 -9.08 -6.30
CA CYS A 58 -2.41 -10.07 -5.92
C CYS A 58 -3.85 -9.51 -6.02
N VAL A 59 -4.05 -8.23 -5.69
CA VAL A 59 -5.36 -7.59 -5.86
C VAL A 59 -5.69 -7.40 -7.34
N LEU A 60 -4.71 -7.01 -8.18
CA LEU A 60 -4.87 -6.93 -9.63
C LEU A 60 -5.18 -8.30 -10.27
N GLU A 61 -4.60 -9.40 -9.74
CA GLU A 61 -5.00 -10.76 -10.15
C GLU A 61 -6.48 -11.00 -9.92
N LYS A 62 -6.95 -10.70 -8.71
CA LYS A 62 -8.33 -10.95 -8.30
C LYS A 62 -9.36 -10.11 -9.07
N HIS A 63 -9.09 -8.82 -9.27
CA HIS A 63 -10.06 -7.89 -9.85
C HIS A 63 -9.93 -7.71 -11.36
N GLU A 64 -8.73 -7.87 -11.91
CA GLU A 64 -8.43 -7.57 -13.31
C GLU A 64 -7.80 -8.75 -14.08
N GLY A 65 -7.61 -9.90 -13.44
CA GLY A 65 -7.02 -11.09 -14.06
C GLY A 65 -5.55 -10.92 -14.46
N ARG A 66 -4.81 -10.01 -13.80
CA ARG A 66 -3.37 -9.80 -14.08
C ARG A 66 -2.54 -10.86 -13.38
N GLU A 67 -1.50 -11.36 -14.03
CA GLU A 67 -0.62 -12.39 -13.47
C GLU A 67 0.43 -11.75 -12.52
N PRO A 68 0.40 -12.00 -11.19
CA PRO A 68 1.29 -11.34 -10.23
C PRO A 68 2.75 -11.67 -10.45
N GLU A 69 3.08 -12.92 -10.84
CA GLU A 69 4.45 -13.34 -11.11
C GLU A 69 5.04 -12.64 -12.34
N TYR A 70 4.21 -12.40 -13.36
CA TYR A 70 4.63 -11.59 -14.51
C TYR A 70 4.93 -10.15 -14.07
N LEU A 71 4.04 -9.54 -13.28
CA LEU A 71 4.24 -8.19 -12.76
C LEU A 71 5.48 -8.10 -11.87
N LEU A 72 5.69 -9.09 -10.99
CA LEU A 72 6.87 -9.15 -10.14
C LEU A 72 8.17 -9.30 -10.94
N LYS A 73 8.19 -10.11 -12.00
CA LYS A 73 9.36 -10.25 -12.89
C LYS A 73 9.65 -8.96 -13.64
N LYS A 74 8.60 -8.27 -14.09
CA LYS A 74 8.72 -7.05 -14.90
C LYS A 74 9.14 -5.84 -14.08
N HIS A 75 8.59 -5.68 -12.88
CA HIS A 75 8.71 -4.46 -12.07
C HIS A 75 9.49 -4.65 -10.77
N GLY A 76 9.65 -5.89 -10.31
CA GLY A 76 10.21 -6.17 -8.99
C GLY A 76 9.24 -5.84 -7.85
N ILE A 77 9.81 -5.55 -6.67
CA ILE A 77 9.05 -5.21 -5.45
C ILE A 77 8.67 -3.72 -5.36
N HIS A 78 9.07 -2.91 -6.35
CA HIS A 78 8.67 -1.51 -6.48
C HIS A 78 8.07 -1.32 -7.89
N PRO A 79 6.78 -0.96 -7.98
CA PRO A 79 6.09 -0.99 -9.27
C PRO A 79 6.56 0.15 -10.19
N GLY A 80 6.86 -0.19 -11.44
CA GLY A 80 7.03 0.78 -12.51
C GLY A 80 5.69 1.10 -13.18
N ARG A 81 5.50 2.32 -13.69
CA ARG A 81 4.29 2.70 -14.43
C ARG A 81 4.00 1.74 -15.57
N ASP A 82 2.81 1.15 -15.56
CA ASP A 82 2.32 0.19 -16.54
C ASP A 82 0.79 0.23 -16.60
N GLU A 83 0.28 1.23 -17.28
CA GLU A 83 -1.17 1.53 -17.34
C GLU A 83 -1.99 0.36 -17.89
N LYS A 84 -1.41 -0.42 -18.83
CA LYS A 84 -2.05 -1.60 -19.40
C LYS A 84 -2.31 -2.68 -18.35
N ASN A 85 -1.55 -2.69 -17.28
CA ASN A 85 -1.66 -3.62 -16.16
C ASN A 85 -2.18 -2.98 -14.87
N GLY A 86 -2.81 -1.78 -14.96
CA GLY A 86 -3.43 -1.13 -13.81
C GLY A 86 -2.45 -0.38 -12.89
N ILE A 87 -1.17 -0.23 -13.28
CA ILE A 87 -0.14 0.48 -12.50
C ILE A 87 0.06 1.88 -13.07
N TRP A 88 -0.51 2.88 -12.43
CA TRP A 88 -0.61 4.25 -12.95
C TRP A 88 0.62 5.11 -12.66
N CYS A 89 1.50 4.69 -11.76
CA CYS A 89 2.63 5.49 -11.30
C CYS A 89 3.80 4.58 -10.92
N THR A 90 5.03 5.00 -11.23
CA THR A 90 6.24 4.40 -10.65
C THR A 90 6.37 4.89 -9.21
N THR A 91 6.50 3.96 -8.26
CA THR A 91 6.64 4.25 -6.83
C THR A 91 7.71 3.40 -6.18
N GLY A 92 8.07 3.74 -4.93
CA GLY A 92 9.19 3.12 -4.19
C GLY A 92 10.06 4.17 -3.53
N SER A 93 10.24 5.33 -4.18
CA SER A 93 10.75 6.53 -3.51
C SER A 93 9.60 7.12 -2.68
N LEU A 94 9.75 7.08 -1.36
CA LEU A 94 8.71 7.50 -0.42
C LEU A 94 8.32 8.98 -0.63
N GLY A 95 7.04 9.29 -0.46
CA GLY A 95 6.50 10.63 -0.61
C GLY A 95 6.21 11.06 -2.05
N GLN A 96 6.48 10.25 -3.07
CA GLN A 96 6.29 10.61 -4.49
C GLN A 96 4.88 10.31 -5.01
N GLY A 97 4.25 9.24 -4.56
CA GLY A 97 2.98 8.79 -5.11
C GLY A 97 1.82 9.75 -4.85
N LEU A 98 1.74 10.33 -3.65
CA LEU A 98 0.66 11.25 -3.30
C LEU A 98 0.66 12.55 -4.11
N PRO A 99 1.79 13.27 -4.32
CA PRO A 99 1.83 14.43 -5.21
C PRO A 99 1.42 14.11 -6.65
N ILE A 100 1.80 12.93 -7.16
CA ILE A 100 1.40 12.47 -8.50
C ILE A 100 -0.10 12.23 -8.55
N ALA A 101 -0.65 11.53 -7.55
CA ALA A 101 -2.10 11.31 -7.43
C ALA A 101 -2.89 12.62 -7.33
N LEU A 102 -2.34 13.60 -6.60
CA LEU A 102 -2.91 14.95 -6.52
C LEU A 102 -2.97 15.62 -7.91
N GLY A 103 -1.88 15.56 -8.67
CA GLY A 103 -1.84 16.07 -10.04
C GLY A 103 -2.87 15.41 -10.96
N MET A 104 -3.03 14.06 -10.84
CA MET A 104 -4.06 13.33 -11.59
C MET A 104 -5.48 13.76 -11.20
N ALA A 105 -5.75 13.95 -9.91
CA ALA A 105 -7.05 14.40 -9.41
C ALA A 105 -7.38 15.83 -9.83
N ILE A 106 -6.39 16.72 -9.93
CA ILE A 106 -6.55 18.07 -10.44
C ILE A 106 -6.86 18.06 -11.94
N SER A 107 -6.22 17.19 -12.71
CA SER A 107 -6.39 17.12 -14.16
C SER A 107 -7.77 16.66 -14.62
N ASP A 108 -8.46 15.84 -13.81
CA ASP A 108 -9.82 15.39 -14.08
C ASP A 108 -10.61 15.33 -12.77
N ARG A 109 -11.42 16.37 -12.52
CA ARG A 109 -12.24 16.49 -11.31
C ARG A 109 -13.49 15.62 -11.30
N THR A 110 -13.81 14.96 -12.41
CA THR A 110 -15.01 14.13 -12.56
C THR A 110 -14.83 12.71 -12.09
N LYS A 111 -13.56 12.28 -11.90
CA LYS A 111 -13.18 10.93 -11.48
C LYS A 111 -12.41 10.96 -10.18
N ASN A 112 -12.66 9.96 -9.31
CA ASN A 112 -11.83 9.83 -8.13
C ASN A 112 -10.45 9.26 -8.49
N VAL A 113 -9.47 9.72 -7.75
CA VAL A 113 -8.14 9.12 -7.68
C VAL A 113 -7.93 8.65 -6.25
N TYR A 114 -7.68 7.38 -6.08
CA TYR A 114 -7.37 6.78 -4.78
C TYR A 114 -5.86 6.69 -4.63
N CYS A 115 -5.34 7.11 -3.48
CA CYS A 115 -3.93 7.00 -3.17
C CYS A 115 -3.75 6.41 -1.78
N MET A 116 -2.96 5.35 -1.67
CA MET A 116 -2.59 4.78 -0.38
C MET A 116 -1.13 5.09 -0.08
N ILE A 117 -0.89 5.71 1.07
CA ILE A 117 0.42 6.02 1.63
C ILE A 117 0.65 5.19 2.87
N SER A 118 1.93 4.96 3.24
CA SER A 118 2.30 4.42 4.54
C SER A 118 2.47 5.53 5.58
N ASP A 119 2.44 5.14 6.84
CA ASP A 119 2.82 6.02 7.94
C ASP A 119 4.30 6.43 7.90
N GLY A 120 5.18 5.56 7.38
CA GLY A 120 6.59 5.89 7.14
C GLY A 120 6.78 7.02 6.12
N GLU A 121 5.89 7.14 5.12
CA GLU A 121 5.92 8.23 4.15
C GLU A 121 5.61 9.60 4.77
N ALA A 122 4.99 9.64 5.94
CA ALA A 122 4.76 10.90 6.67
C ALA A 122 6.06 11.57 7.19
N ALA A 123 7.22 10.93 7.04
CA ALA A 123 8.52 11.57 7.22
C ALA A 123 8.89 12.51 6.07
N GLU A 124 8.24 12.36 4.89
CA GLU A 124 8.54 13.13 3.70
C GLU A 124 7.72 14.44 3.65
N GLY A 125 8.39 15.57 3.41
CA GLY A 125 7.74 16.89 3.33
C GLY A 125 6.67 16.97 2.24
N SER A 126 6.89 16.29 1.11
CA SER A 126 5.97 16.25 -0.03
C SER A 126 4.57 15.69 0.31
N ILE A 127 4.47 14.79 1.29
CA ILE A 127 3.18 14.31 1.79
C ILE A 127 2.37 15.47 2.40
N TRP A 128 2.99 16.26 3.27
CA TRP A 128 2.32 17.38 3.93
C TRP A 128 1.95 18.49 2.96
N GLU A 129 2.81 18.78 2.00
CA GLU A 129 2.54 19.75 0.93
C GLU A 129 1.34 19.30 0.08
N ALA A 130 1.30 18.02 -0.32
CA ALA A 130 0.19 17.47 -1.10
C ALA A 130 -1.13 17.49 -0.32
N LEU A 131 -1.13 17.12 0.96
CA LEU A 131 -2.31 17.17 1.82
C LEU A 131 -2.81 18.61 2.02
N ARG A 132 -1.90 19.57 2.22
CA ARG A 132 -2.25 21.00 2.30
C ARG A 132 -2.90 21.46 1.01
N ILE A 133 -2.28 21.20 -0.15
CA ILE A 133 -2.81 21.62 -1.46
C ILE A 133 -4.18 20.98 -1.72
N LYS A 134 -4.35 19.69 -1.38
CA LYS A 134 -5.64 18.99 -1.47
C LYS A 134 -6.72 19.73 -0.69
N THR A 135 -6.43 20.07 0.57
CA THR A 135 -7.40 20.69 1.49
C THR A 135 -7.71 22.13 1.08
N ASP A 136 -6.68 22.95 0.84
CA ASP A 136 -6.82 24.37 0.49
C ASP A 136 -7.60 24.56 -0.83
N ASN A 137 -7.40 23.66 -1.81
CA ASN A 137 -8.04 23.74 -3.13
C ASN A 137 -9.26 22.83 -3.29
N LYS A 138 -9.74 22.21 -2.20
CA LYS A 138 -10.93 21.34 -2.20
C LYS A 138 -10.85 20.26 -3.29
N ILE A 139 -9.74 19.50 -3.32
CA ILE A 139 -9.55 18.39 -4.26
C ILE A 139 -10.27 17.15 -3.71
N ASP A 140 -11.60 17.19 -3.65
CA ASP A 140 -12.42 16.18 -2.97
C ASP A 140 -12.43 14.83 -3.70
N ASN A 141 -12.09 14.81 -4.98
CA ASN A 141 -11.93 13.60 -5.78
C ASN A 141 -10.59 12.87 -5.54
N LEU A 142 -9.65 13.42 -4.76
CA LEU A 142 -8.49 12.69 -4.26
C LEU A 142 -8.86 12.00 -2.93
N LYS A 143 -8.93 10.67 -2.95
CA LYS A 143 -9.24 9.83 -1.78
C LYS A 143 -7.93 9.27 -1.21
N VAL A 144 -7.47 9.83 -0.09
CA VAL A 144 -6.21 9.44 0.54
C VAL A 144 -6.46 8.43 1.65
N TYR A 145 -5.78 7.29 1.57
CA TYR A 145 -5.74 6.24 2.58
C TYR A 145 -4.36 6.17 3.21
N VAL A 146 -4.30 5.93 4.50
CA VAL A 146 -3.05 5.76 5.25
C VAL A 146 -3.01 4.37 5.85
N ASN A 147 -2.01 3.58 5.48
CA ASN A 147 -1.67 2.33 6.13
C ASN A 147 -0.84 2.66 7.39
N LEU A 148 -1.51 2.72 8.54
CA LEU A 148 -0.90 3.09 9.81
C LEU A 148 -0.57 1.81 10.60
N ASN A 149 0.64 1.27 10.36
CA ASN A 149 1.12 0.04 10.97
C ASN A 149 2.06 0.27 12.16
N GLY A 150 2.49 1.51 12.41
CA GLY A 150 3.32 1.93 13.54
C GLY A 150 4.83 1.87 13.29
N TYR A 151 5.26 1.55 12.06
CA TYR A 151 6.69 1.44 11.73
C TYR A 151 7.04 2.26 10.49
N GLY A 152 8.08 3.09 10.61
CA GLY A 152 8.74 3.73 9.50
C GLY A 152 10.06 3.04 9.16
N ALA A 153 10.74 3.49 8.10
CA ALA A 153 12.02 2.91 7.68
C ALA A 153 13.12 2.99 8.76
N TYR A 154 12.99 3.95 9.68
CA TYR A 154 14.03 4.27 10.66
C TYR A 154 13.62 4.06 12.12
N GLY A 155 12.39 3.67 12.39
CA GLY A 155 11.93 3.49 13.77
C GLY A 155 10.43 3.38 13.93
N VAL A 156 10.02 3.29 15.19
CA VAL A 156 8.62 3.23 15.61
C VAL A 156 7.95 4.60 15.43
N ILE A 157 6.73 4.59 14.99
CA ILE A 157 5.90 5.79 14.78
C ILE A 157 4.83 5.86 15.86
N ASP A 158 4.73 7.01 16.54
CA ASP A 158 3.59 7.28 17.42
C ASP A 158 2.31 7.49 16.58
N ALA A 159 1.54 6.42 16.49
CA ALA A 159 0.30 6.39 15.72
C ALA A 159 -0.73 7.45 16.18
N THR A 160 -0.74 7.81 17.48
CA THR A 160 -1.67 8.79 18.02
C THR A 160 -1.28 10.21 17.60
N VAL A 161 0.00 10.54 17.71
CA VAL A 161 0.53 11.84 17.30
C VAL A 161 0.38 12.01 15.79
N LEU A 162 0.76 10.99 15.00
CA LEU A 162 0.64 11.04 13.54
C LEU A 162 -0.82 11.20 13.11
N THR A 163 -1.75 10.45 13.71
CA THR A 163 -3.18 10.58 13.41
C THR A 163 -3.68 12.02 13.61
N LYS A 164 -3.30 12.66 14.73
CA LYS A 164 -3.70 14.05 15.01
C LYS A 164 -3.15 15.02 13.97
N ARG A 165 -1.88 14.87 13.60
CA ARG A 165 -1.23 15.71 12.57
C ARG A 165 -1.90 15.55 11.21
N LEU A 166 -2.09 14.32 10.74
CA LEU A 166 -2.74 14.03 9.46
C LEU A 166 -4.15 14.61 9.39
N LYS A 167 -4.95 14.44 10.45
CA LYS A 167 -6.30 14.99 10.53
C LYS A 167 -6.35 16.52 10.59
N ALA A 168 -5.33 17.16 11.16
CA ALA A 168 -5.21 18.62 11.14
C ALA A 168 -4.93 19.17 9.73
N PHE A 169 -4.12 18.45 8.92
CA PHE A 169 -3.84 18.83 7.53
C PHE A 169 -4.94 18.46 6.54
N CYS A 170 -5.57 17.30 6.75
CA CYS A 170 -6.56 16.75 5.84
C CYS A 170 -7.66 16.04 6.65
N PRO A 171 -8.75 16.75 7.03
CA PRO A 171 -9.80 16.20 7.92
C PRO A 171 -10.50 14.95 7.37
N ASP A 172 -10.62 14.83 6.05
CA ASP A 172 -11.28 13.71 5.35
C ASP A 172 -10.34 12.53 5.02
N ILE A 173 -9.07 12.56 5.48
CA ILE A 173 -8.12 11.47 5.25
C ILE A 173 -8.57 10.16 5.91
N ASN A 174 -8.46 9.04 5.19
CA ASN A 174 -8.86 7.71 5.66
C ASN A 174 -7.67 7.01 6.32
N ILE A 175 -7.66 6.95 7.65
CA ILE A 175 -6.58 6.30 8.40
C ILE A 175 -7.01 4.90 8.79
N LYS A 176 -6.27 3.89 8.34
CA LYS A 176 -6.49 2.48 8.64
C LYS A 176 -5.37 1.98 9.56
N ARG A 177 -5.72 1.64 10.79
CA ARG A 177 -4.78 1.01 11.73
C ARG A 177 -4.61 -0.46 11.36
N THR A 178 -3.37 -0.85 11.13
CA THR A 178 -2.97 -2.20 10.74
C THR A 178 -1.81 -2.69 11.61
N THR A 179 -1.25 -3.84 11.30
CA THR A 179 -0.03 -4.34 11.90
C THR A 179 0.80 -5.11 10.88
N VAL A 180 2.11 -5.00 10.98
CA VAL A 180 3.05 -5.83 10.21
C VAL A 180 3.23 -7.21 10.86
N GLU A 181 2.89 -7.35 12.14
CA GLU A 181 3.06 -8.56 12.95
C GLU A 181 1.87 -9.51 12.82
N GLN A 182 1.47 -9.84 11.58
CA GLN A 182 0.33 -10.74 11.34
C GLN A 182 0.71 -12.22 11.40
N LEU A 183 2.00 -12.54 11.37
CA LEU A 183 2.54 -13.90 11.47
C LEU A 183 3.58 -13.96 12.60
N PRO A 184 3.78 -15.09 13.25
CA PRO A 184 4.63 -15.21 14.45
C PRO A 184 6.08 -14.78 14.25
N PHE A 185 6.62 -14.97 13.05
CA PHE A 185 7.99 -14.64 12.69
C PHE A 185 8.18 -13.18 12.23
N LEU A 186 7.11 -12.44 11.99
CA LEU A 186 7.19 -11.02 11.64
C LEU A 186 7.20 -10.17 12.90
N LYS A 187 8.34 -9.55 13.22
CA LYS A 187 8.53 -8.78 14.46
C LYS A 187 9.10 -7.39 14.19
N GLY A 188 8.39 -6.38 14.67
CA GLY A 188 8.85 -5.00 14.67
C GLY A 188 9.39 -4.53 13.32
N LEU A 189 10.52 -3.85 13.33
CA LEU A 189 11.20 -3.36 12.12
C LEU A 189 11.71 -4.51 11.22
N ASP A 190 12.06 -5.66 11.79
CA ASP A 190 12.56 -6.81 11.01
C ASP A 190 11.49 -7.37 10.06
N ALA A 191 10.20 -7.20 10.39
CA ALA A 191 9.10 -7.59 9.50
C ALA A 191 9.17 -6.94 8.11
N HIS A 192 9.88 -5.81 7.99
CA HIS A 192 10.09 -5.11 6.73
C HIS A 192 11.13 -5.80 5.83
N TYR A 193 12.16 -6.39 6.43
CA TYR A 193 13.28 -6.98 5.70
C TYR A 193 13.29 -8.51 5.69
N HIS A 194 12.38 -9.13 6.46
CA HIS A 194 12.32 -10.57 6.64
C HIS A 194 12.06 -11.31 5.32
N VAL A 195 12.85 -12.38 5.10
CA VAL A 195 12.66 -13.34 4.02
C VAL A 195 12.37 -14.69 4.66
N MET A 196 11.26 -15.31 4.30
CA MET A 196 10.79 -16.55 4.92
C MET A 196 11.70 -17.73 4.68
N THR A 197 11.90 -18.54 5.71
CA THR A 197 12.38 -19.92 5.63
C THR A 197 11.25 -20.86 5.18
N GLU A 198 11.58 -22.11 4.86
CA GLU A 198 10.58 -23.12 4.48
C GLU A 198 9.62 -23.45 5.64
N ASP A 199 10.11 -23.51 6.87
CA ASP A 199 9.28 -23.81 8.05
C ASP A 199 8.29 -22.66 8.33
N GLU A 200 8.75 -21.41 8.24
CA GLU A 200 7.89 -20.23 8.36
C GLU A 200 6.84 -20.15 7.26
N TYR A 201 7.20 -20.52 6.03
CA TYR A 201 6.25 -20.61 4.92
C TYR A 201 5.16 -21.63 5.20
N ARG A 202 5.52 -22.83 5.67
CA ARG A 202 4.55 -23.87 6.06
C ARG A 202 3.64 -23.40 7.20
N GLU A 203 4.22 -22.78 8.24
CA GLU A 203 3.46 -22.21 9.35
C GLU A 203 2.45 -21.16 8.87
N ALA A 204 2.89 -20.22 8.02
CA ALA A 204 2.04 -19.19 7.46
C ALA A 204 0.85 -19.77 6.68
N LEU A 205 1.09 -20.81 5.86
CA LEU A 205 0.02 -21.47 5.09
C LEU A 205 -1.00 -22.17 6.01
N GLU A 206 -0.58 -22.77 7.12
CA GLU A 206 -1.49 -23.36 8.09
C GLU A 206 -2.39 -22.30 8.76
N MET A 207 -1.83 -21.15 9.12
CA MET A 207 -2.59 -20.06 9.74
C MET A 207 -3.59 -19.39 8.77
N LEU A 208 -3.34 -19.51 7.47
CA LEU A 208 -4.18 -18.94 6.41
C LEU A 208 -5.18 -19.93 5.79
N LYS A 209 -5.33 -21.11 6.37
CA LYS A 209 -6.46 -22.03 6.08
C LYS A 209 -7.78 -21.46 6.68
#